data_8e476e44b1a06472bab452ba4336db3b
#
_entry.id   8e476e44b1a06472bab452ba4336db3b
#
_cell.length_a   1.000
_cell.length_b   1.000
_cell.length_c   1.000
_cell.angle_alpha   90.00
_cell.angle_beta   90.00
_cell.angle_gamma   90.00
#
_symmetry.space_group_name_H-M   'P 1'
#
loop_
_entity.id
_entity.type
_entity.pdbx_description
1 polymer ?
#
loop_
_entity_poly.entity_id
_entity_poly.type
_entity_poly.pdbx_seq_one_letter_code
_entity_poly.pdbx_strand_id
1 'polypeptide(L)'
;MYNSRVVIEYAPLEDELGDVLDKAMRHAGLTQQVLAERSRVASDKIRDAIDYRYDLTPDEITRLGAALELNVAGLSAIARGCYPLPEIAGLPFCLYPLRFPHGIGVANAYIVADCCQSRGIVFDTGPDYLQLRRLWPKTIKKPEAIFITHSETEHLGGLRELIAHEGNIPVFCPEGKKIEGAVALGEGARLTFGRLEVRTLKTPGNCEPHNCYIVTAPAAPTAAPLLVSGDTLFAGSAGTAFYNREKLSSNLHRLLAELPETTVVAPGHGPLTTIKNERSFNPFVF
;
A
#
# COMPACT_ATOMS: atom_id res chain seq x y z
N MET A 1 -1.87 -35.95 6.79
CA MET A 1 -0.92 -34.83 6.69
C MET A 1 -1.67 -33.55 6.97
N TYR A 2 -1.41 -32.95 8.12
CA TYR A 2 -2.00 -31.65 8.50
C TYR A 2 -1.39 -30.58 7.63
N ASN A 3 -2.16 -30.09 6.66
CA ASN A 3 -1.82 -28.90 5.89
C ASN A 3 -2.18 -27.69 6.77
N SER A 4 -1.27 -27.26 7.63
CA SER A 4 -1.42 -26.02 8.39
C SER A 4 -1.51 -24.88 7.41
N ARG A 5 -2.69 -24.24 7.31
CA ARG A 5 -2.87 -22.97 6.62
C ARG A 5 -2.00 -21.95 7.36
N VAL A 6 -0.92 -21.54 6.77
CA VAL A 6 -0.18 -20.37 7.26
C VAL A 6 -1.02 -19.16 6.85
N VAL A 7 -1.79 -18.65 7.79
CA VAL A 7 -2.49 -17.35 7.65
C VAL A 7 -1.59 -16.34 8.31
N ILE A 8 -1.12 -15.35 7.55
CA ILE A 8 -0.36 -14.23 8.09
C ILE A 8 -1.39 -13.28 8.72
N GLU A 9 -1.61 -13.40 10.01
CA GLU A 9 -2.58 -12.57 10.75
C GLU A 9 -2.06 -11.15 10.96
N TYR A 10 -0.75 -11.00 11.14
CA TYR A 10 -0.07 -9.73 11.33
C TYR A 10 0.86 -9.44 10.15
N ALA A 11 0.74 -8.27 9.54
CA ALA A 11 1.69 -7.77 8.57
C ALA A 11 2.66 -6.80 9.28
N PRO A 12 3.99 -7.02 9.21
CA PRO A 12 4.95 -6.03 9.67
C PRO A 12 4.85 -4.76 8.84
N LEU A 13 5.45 -3.66 9.28
CA LEU A 13 5.68 -2.51 8.40
C LEU A 13 6.49 -2.97 7.20
N GLU A 14 6.26 -2.36 6.04
CA GLU A 14 7.03 -2.67 4.84
C GLU A 14 8.47 -2.24 4.98
N ASP A 15 8.68 -1.06 5.57
CA ASP A 15 10.01 -0.48 5.75
C ASP A 15 10.38 -0.36 7.23
N GLU A 16 11.61 -0.68 7.51
CA GLU A 16 12.28 -0.34 8.75
C GLU A 16 13.07 0.99 8.61
N LEU A 17 13.77 1.41 9.67
CA LEU A 17 14.49 2.69 9.67
C LEU A 17 15.49 2.80 8.52
N GLY A 18 16.24 1.74 8.24
CA GLY A 18 17.25 1.72 7.18
C GLY A 18 16.65 1.96 5.81
N ASP A 19 15.51 1.29 5.51
CA ASP A 19 14.79 1.43 4.24
C ASP A 19 14.24 2.85 4.07
N VAL A 20 13.64 3.41 5.14
CA VAL A 20 13.12 4.79 5.12
C VAL A 20 14.25 5.79 4.83
N LEU A 21 15.43 5.63 5.45
CA LEU A 21 16.57 6.51 5.20
C LEU A 21 17.07 6.38 3.76
N ASP A 22 17.22 5.15 3.23
CA ASP A 22 17.67 4.92 1.85
C ASP A 22 16.67 5.48 0.84
N LYS A 23 15.37 5.22 1.02
CA LYS A 23 14.31 5.81 0.18
C LYS A 23 14.32 7.33 0.22
N ALA A 24 14.44 7.93 1.40
CA ALA A 24 14.46 9.38 1.58
C ALA A 24 15.70 10.01 0.90
N MET A 25 16.87 9.39 1.03
CA MET A 25 18.08 9.83 0.33
C MET A 25 17.89 9.81 -1.18
N ARG A 26 17.33 8.73 -1.73
CA ARG A 26 17.02 8.63 -3.17
C ARG A 26 16.00 9.67 -3.59
N HIS A 27 14.96 9.90 -2.79
CA HIS A 27 13.95 10.92 -3.04
C HIS A 27 14.53 12.33 -3.00
N ALA A 28 15.47 12.62 -2.10
CA ALA A 28 16.14 13.90 -2.01
C ALA A 28 17.27 14.06 -3.05
N GLY A 29 17.66 12.99 -3.75
CA GLY A 29 18.84 12.98 -4.64
C GLY A 29 20.14 13.23 -3.90
N LEU A 30 20.22 12.83 -2.61
CA LEU A 30 21.36 13.03 -1.75
C LEU A 30 22.27 11.80 -1.76
N THR A 31 23.57 12.05 -1.84
CA THR A 31 24.55 11.02 -1.52
C THR A 31 24.71 10.91 0.00
N GLN A 32 25.17 9.76 0.47
CA GLN A 32 25.45 9.51 1.87
C GLN A 32 26.42 10.55 2.47
N GLN A 33 27.43 10.98 1.68
CA GLN A 33 28.40 11.99 2.10
C GLN A 33 27.71 13.34 2.33
N VAL A 34 26.84 13.77 1.42
CA VAL A 34 26.10 15.04 1.56
C VAL A 34 25.15 14.98 2.74
N LEU A 35 24.48 13.84 2.97
CA LEU A 35 23.62 13.65 4.12
C LEU A 35 24.43 13.73 5.43
N ALA A 36 25.63 13.13 5.49
CA ALA A 36 26.51 13.20 6.65
C ALA A 36 26.90 14.65 6.98
N GLU A 37 27.26 15.44 5.96
CA GLU A 37 27.59 16.86 6.14
C GLU A 37 26.39 17.67 6.65
N ARG A 38 25.20 17.49 6.08
CA ARG A 38 23.99 18.23 6.47
C ARG A 38 23.49 17.85 7.85
N SER A 39 23.48 16.55 8.17
CA SER A 39 22.97 16.05 9.46
C SER A 39 24.00 16.09 10.58
N ARG A 40 25.28 16.26 10.27
CA ARG A 40 26.42 16.10 11.21
C ARG A 40 26.41 14.71 11.90
N VAL A 41 25.95 13.70 11.17
CA VAL A 41 26.07 12.28 11.56
C VAL A 41 27.15 11.66 10.69
N ALA A 42 28.07 10.90 11.28
CA ALA A 42 29.17 10.32 10.55
C ALA A 42 28.68 9.38 9.43
N SER A 43 29.33 9.45 8.25
CA SER A 43 28.89 8.72 7.06
C SER A 43 28.90 7.20 7.25
N ASP A 44 29.85 6.67 8.00
CA ASP A 44 29.89 5.24 8.36
C ASP A 44 28.71 4.82 9.22
N LYS A 45 28.26 5.65 10.18
CA LYS A 45 27.06 5.39 10.97
C LYS A 45 25.79 5.37 10.14
N ILE A 46 25.68 6.31 9.18
CA ILE A 46 24.51 6.34 8.26
C ILE A 46 24.47 5.06 7.44
N ARG A 47 25.61 4.66 6.84
CA ARG A 47 25.72 3.40 6.09
C ARG A 47 25.33 2.21 6.97
N ASP A 48 25.91 2.14 8.16
CA ASP A 48 25.70 1.01 9.05
C ASP A 48 24.26 0.96 9.60
N ALA A 49 23.58 2.10 9.74
CA ALA A 49 22.16 2.16 10.07
C ALA A 49 21.28 1.69 8.89
N ILE A 50 21.61 2.07 7.66
CA ILE A 50 20.91 1.58 6.45
C ILE A 50 21.10 0.06 6.31
N ASP A 51 22.27 -0.46 6.63
CA ASP A 51 22.60 -1.89 6.58
C ASP A 51 22.23 -2.65 7.88
N TYR A 52 21.44 -2.06 8.78
CA TYR A 52 20.98 -2.66 10.05
C TYR A 52 22.11 -3.10 11.00
N ARG A 53 23.26 -2.43 10.95
CA ARG A 53 24.43 -2.72 11.77
C ARG A 53 24.68 -1.71 12.88
N TYR A 54 23.91 -0.62 12.93
CA TYR A 54 24.06 0.44 13.91
C TYR A 54 22.70 1.03 14.28
N ASP A 55 22.44 1.12 15.58
CA ASP A 55 21.25 1.78 16.13
C ASP A 55 21.53 3.26 16.34
N LEU A 56 20.85 4.11 15.59
CA LEU A 56 20.95 5.56 15.72
C LEU A 56 20.38 6.06 17.04
N THR A 57 21.08 7.00 17.67
CA THR A 57 20.57 7.71 18.85
C THR A 57 19.40 8.62 18.49
N PRO A 58 18.51 8.99 19.45
CA PRO A 58 17.41 9.91 19.20
C PRO A 58 17.82 11.26 18.61
N ASP A 59 19.00 11.77 18.98
CA ASP A 59 19.57 13.01 18.44
C ASP A 59 20.01 12.83 16.98
N GLU A 60 20.66 11.71 16.64
CA GLU A 60 21.03 11.38 15.26
C GLU A 60 19.79 11.21 14.37
N ILE A 61 18.75 10.53 14.84
CA ILE A 61 17.46 10.39 14.14
C ILE A 61 16.85 11.76 13.87
N THR A 62 16.83 12.65 14.88
CA THR A 62 16.29 14.00 14.72
C THR A 62 17.04 14.80 13.67
N ARG A 63 18.38 14.74 13.67
CA ARG A 63 19.22 15.46 12.71
C ARG A 63 19.11 14.90 11.30
N LEU A 64 19.05 13.58 11.15
CA LEU A 64 18.83 12.92 9.86
C LEU A 64 17.44 13.24 9.31
N GLY A 65 16.40 13.16 10.15
CA GLY A 65 15.05 13.52 9.77
C GLY A 65 14.95 14.96 9.28
N ALA A 66 15.56 15.91 10.00
CA ALA A 66 15.59 17.32 9.57
C ALA A 66 16.37 17.52 8.27
N ALA A 67 17.52 16.83 8.07
CA ALA A 67 18.33 16.96 6.87
C ALA A 67 17.68 16.34 5.62
N LEU A 68 16.80 15.35 5.82
CA LEU A 68 16.02 14.66 4.77
C LEU A 68 14.61 15.22 4.60
N GLU A 69 14.24 16.24 5.40
CA GLU A 69 12.89 16.80 5.41
C GLU A 69 11.83 15.71 5.69
N LEU A 70 12.06 14.87 6.71
CA LEU A 70 11.14 13.82 7.13
C LEU A 70 10.37 14.23 8.40
N ASN A 71 9.16 13.71 8.57
CA ASN A 71 8.45 13.78 9.84
C ASN A 71 9.23 13.01 10.93
N VAL A 72 9.92 13.76 11.79
CA VAL A 72 10.79 13.21 12.83
C VAL A 72 10.02 12.36 13.85
N ALA A 73 8.75 12.68 14.14
CA ALA A 73 7.95 11.89 15.06
C ALA A 73 7.70 10.48 14.51
N GLY A 74 7.33 10.39 13.24
CA GLY A 74 7.14 9.11 12.55
C GLY A 74 8.46 8.33 12.40
N LEU A 75 9.53 8.99 11.96
CA LEU A 75 10.84 8.38 11.83
C LEU A 75 11.34 7.81 13.18
N SER A 76 11.14 8.56 14.27
CA SER A 76 11.49 8.11 15.62
C SER A 76 10.63 6.95 16.11
N ALA A 77 9.35 6.89 15.71
CA ALA A 77 8.47 5.79 16.06
C ALA A 77 8.87 4.49 15.34
N ILE A 78 9.26 4.58 14.06
CA ILE A 78 9.80 3.44 13.29
C ILE A 78 11.10 2.95 13.92
N ALA A 79 12.05 3.85 14.18
CA ALA A 79 13.34 3.51 14.77
C ALA A 79 13.25 2.78 16.13
N ARG A 80 12.17 3.02 16.88
CA ARG A 80 11.90 2.37 18.17
C ARG A 80 11.00 1.15 18.06
N GLY A 81 10.60 0.75 16.86
CA GLY A 81 9.65 -0.36 16.65
C GLY A 81 8.26 -0.11 17.27
N CYS A 82 7.85 1.15 17.43
CA CYS A 82 6.59 1.54 18.04
C CYS A 82 5.73 2.45 17.15
N TYR A 83 5.82 2.26 15.83
CA TYR A 83 4.96 2.97 14.91
C TYR A 83 3.48 2.68 15.23
N PRO A 84 2.66 3.72 15.46
CA PRO A 84 1.29 3.51 15.85
C PRO A 84 0.48 2.95 14.68
N LEU A 85 -0.17 1.79 14.89
CA LEU A 85 -1.13 1.23 13.96
C LEU A 85 -2.53 1.45 14.51
N PRO A 86 -3.44 2.08 13.74
CA PRO A 86 -4.79 2.36 14.20
C PRO A 86 -5.64 1.10 14.24
N GLU A 87 -6.64 1.08 15.13
CA GLU A 87 -7.74 0.12 15.04
C GLU A 87 -8.56 0.41 13.77
N ILE A 88 -8.77 -0.61 12.95
CA ILE A 88 -9.54 -0.49 11.72
C ILE A 88 -11.02 -0.73 12.01
N ALA A 89 -11.82 0.32 11.85
CA ALA A 89 -13.25 0.29 12.12
C ALA A 89 -14.04 1.18 11.12
N GLY A 90 -15.36 1.06 11.16
CA GLY A 90 -16.28 1.96 10.44
C GLY A 90 -16.49 1.66 8.96
N LEU A 91 -15.90 0.59 8.42
CA LEU A 91 -16.18 0.16 7.04
C LEU A 91 -17.62 -0.38 6.92
N PRO A 92 -18.41 0.05 5.91
CA PRO A 92 -19.79 -0.40 5.71
C PRO A 92 -19.90 -1.71 4.93
N PHE A 93 -18.79 -2.42 4.76
CA PHE A 93 -18.65 -3.67 4.01
C PHE A 93 -17.57 -4.56 4.65
N CYS A 94 -17.52 -5.81 4.22
CA CYS A 94 -16.50 -6.75 4.66
C CYS A 94 -15.22 -6.58 3.86
N LEU A 95 -14.08 -6.44 4.54
CA LEU A 95 -12.74 -6.39 3.96
C LEU A 95 -11.97 -7.66 4.34
N TYR A 96 -11.43 -8.35 3.35
CA TYR A 96 -10.60 -9.55 3.52
C TYR A 96 -9.19 -9.28 2.98
N PRO A 97 -8.22 -8.97 3.84
CA PRO A 97 -6.82 -8.89 3.44
C PRO A 97 -6.28 -10.29 3.10
N LEU A 98 -5.65 -10.42 1.94
CA LEU A 98 -4.95 -11.63 1.49
C LEU A 98 -3.46 -11.30 1.49
N ARG A 99 -2.70 -11.90 2.39
CA ARG A 99 -1.30 -11.59 2.63
C ARG A 99 -0.40 -12.68 2.10
N PHE A 100 0.49 -12.33 1.19
CA PHE A 100 1.43 -13.24 0.55
C PHE A 100 2.84 -12.96 1.08
N PRO A 101 3.62 -13.98 1.45
CA PRO A 101 5.03 -13.78 1.75
C PRO A 101 5.75 -13.12 0.58
N HIS A 102 6.44 -12.01 0.82
CA HIS A 102 7.23 -11.29 -0.16
C HIS A 102 8.50 -10.73 0.50
N GLY A 103 9.67 -11.19 0.07
CA GLY A 103 10.92 -10.82 0.75
C GLY A 103 10.87 -11.14 2.25
N ILE A 104 11.15 -10.15 3.08
CA ILE A 104 11.02 -10.24 4.55
C ILE A 104 9.64 -9.76 5.05
N GLY A 105 8.81 -9.19 4.16
CA GLY A 105 7.50 -8.63 4.44
C GLY A 105 6.35 -9.39 3.78
N VAL A 106 5.33 -8.67 3.40
CA VAL A 106 4.12 -9.19 2.76
C VAL A 106 3.70 -8.33 1.59
N ALA A 107 3.32 -8.95 0.47
CA ALA A 107 2.50 -8.32 -0.55
C ALA A 107 1.03 -8.57 -0.24
N ASN A 108 0.16 -7.62 -0.52
CA ASN A 108 -1.25 -7.70 -0.22
C ASN A 108 -2.11 -7.71 -1.49
N ALA A 109 -3.18 -8.48 -1.42
CA ALA A 109 -4.37 -8.30 -2.23
C ALA A 109 -5.58 -8.21 -1.31
N TYR A 110 -6.71 -7.77 -1.83
CA TYR A 110 -7.91 -7.56 -1.01
C TYR A 110 -9.16 -8.07 -1.69
N ILE A 111 -10.09 -8.57 -0.90
CA ILE A 111 -11.46 -8.79 -1.35
C ILE A 111 -12.37 -7.89 -0.53
N VAL A 112 -13.18 -7.10 -1.21
CA VAL A 112 -14.23 -6.27 -0.63
C VAL A 112 -15.58 -6.84 -1.03
N ALA A 113 -16.45 -7.07 -0.06
CA ALA A 113 -17.77 -7.62 -0.30
C ALA A 113 -18.83 -6.94 0.57
N ASP A 114 -20.02 -6.76 0.03
CA ASP A 114 -21.18 -6.48 0.86
C ASP A 114 -21.37 -7.63 1.86
N CYS A 115 -21.48 -7.33 3.15
CA CYS A 115 -21.45 -8.34 4.23
C CYS A 115 -22.50 -9.46 4.11
N CYS A 116 -23.55 -9.27 3.32
CA CYS A 116 -24.58 -10.28 3.08
C CYS A 116 -24.43 -11.01 1.74
N GLN A 117 -23.36 -10.73 0.99
CA GLN A 117 -23.15 -11.28 -0.34
C GLN A 117 -22.01 -12.32 -0.34
N SER A 118 -22.14 -13.29 -1.24
CA SER A 118 -21.10 -14.29 -1.49
C SER A 118 -20.23 -13.97 -2.70
N ARG A 119 -20.34 -12.75 -3.24
CA ARG A 119 -19.53 -12.22 -4.33
C ARG A 119 -18.69 -11.07 -3.79
N GLY A 120 -17.48 -10.93 -4.31
CA GLY A 120 -16.59 -9.87 -3.86
C GLY A 120 -15.80 -9.25 -4.99
N ILE A 121 -15.45 -7.98 -4.82
CA ILE A 121 -14.55 -7.23 -5.69
C ILE A 121 -13.13 -7.54 -5.23
N VAL A 122 -12.29 -7.96 -6.15
CA VAL A 122 -10.89 -8.32 -5.90
C VAL A 122 -9.98 -7.16 -6.30
N PHE A 123 -9.08 -6.78 -5.44
CA PHE A 123 -8.02 -5.79 -5.71
C PHE A 123 -6.68 -6.51 -5.64
N ASP A 124 -5.99 -6.58 -6.78
CA ASP A 124 -4.80 -7.37 -7.03
C ASP A 124 -5.03 -8.89 -6.85
N THR A 125 -4.08 -9.69 -7.31
CA THR A 125 -4.26 -11.15 -7.35
C THR A 125 -3.12 -11.93 -6.70
N GLY A 126 -2.18 -11.21 -6.08
CA GLY A 126 -1.01 -11.84 -5.49
C GLY A 126 -0.02 -12.41 -6.52
N PRO A 127 1.05 -13.04 -6.05
CA PRO A 127 2.14 -13.52 -6.91
C PRO A 127 1.75 -14.73 -7.76
N ASP A 128 0.81 -15.56 -7.31
CA ASP A 128 0.31 -16.70 -8.05
C ASP A 128 -1.09 -17.15 -7.58
N TYR A 129 -1.77 -17.89 -8.45
CA TYR A 129 -3.12 -18.36 -8.22
C TYR A 129 -3.24 -19.39 -7.07
N LEU A 130 -2.26 -20.25 -6.86
CA LEU A 130 -2.34 -21.28 -5.83
C LEU A 130 -2.29 -20.66 -4.44
N GLN A 131 -1.44 -19.67 -4.23
CA GLN A 131 -1.42 -18.88 -2.99
C GLN A 131 -2.71 -18.10 -2.80
N LEU A 132 -3.20 -17.42 -3.85
CA LEU A 132 -4.47 -16.72 -3.84
C LEU A 132 -5.61 -17.63 -3.38
N ARG A 133 -5.74 -18.81 -3.97
CA ARG A 133 -6.79 -19.78 -3.62
C ARG A 133 -6.67 -20.33 -2.20
N ARG A 134 -5.47 -20.46 -1.69
CA ARG A 134 -5.26 -20.87 -0.29
C ARG A 134 -5.79 -19.86 0.72
N LEU A 135 -5.65 -18.57 0.41
CA LEU A 135 -6.08 -17.45 1.25
C LEU A 135 -7.53 -17.04 1.01
N TRP A 136 -8.15 -17.54 -0.06
CA TRP A 136 -9.51 -17.14 -0.46
C TRP A 136 -10.53 -17.37 0.66
N PRO A 137 -11.33 -16.33 1.03
CA PRO A 137 -12.33 -16.46 2.10
C PRO A 137 -13.41 -17.48 1.74
N LYS A 138 -13.74 -18.36 2.67
CA LYS A 138 -14.78 -19.42 2.43
C LYS A 138 -16.16 -18.84 2.15
N THR A 139 -16.45 -17.65 2.64
CA THR A 139 -17.71 -16.92 2.46
C THR A 139 -17.86 -16.37 1.05
N ILE A 140 -16.76 -16.09 0.35
CA ILE A 140 -16.78 -15.56 -1.01
C ILE A 140 -16.74 -16.71 -2.01
N LYS A 141 -17.81 -16.87 -2.77
CA LYS A 141 -17.97 -17.97 -3.73
C LYS A 141 -17.41 -17.63 -5.11
N LYS A 142 -17.54 -16.35 -5.52
CA LYS A 142 -17.07 -15.88 -6.83
C LYS A 142 -16.59 -14.45 -6.75
N PRO A 143 -15.57 -14.09 -7.53
CA PRO A 143 -15.24 -12.69 -7.79
C PRO A 143 -16.35 -12.05 -8.63
N GLU A 144 -16.66 -10.79 -8.35
CA GLU A 144 -17.59 -9.98 -9.13
C GLU A 144 -16.89 -9.13 -10.17
N ALA A 145 -15.70 -8.63 -9.79
CA ALA A 145 -14.78 -7.88 -10.64
C ALA A 145 -13.36 -7.99 -10.07
N ILE A 146 -12.37 -7.72 -10.90
CA ILE A 146 -10.97 -7.66 -10.52
C ILE A 146 -10.42 -6.29 -10.90
N PHE A 147 -9.79 -5.61 -9.95
CA PHE A 147 -9.09 -4.34 -10.14
C PHE A 147 -7.61 -4.54 -9.90
N ILE A 148 -6.79 -4.14 -10.83
CA ILE A 148 -5.32 -4.21 -10.72
C ILE A 148 -4.79 -2.81 -10.43
N THR A 149 -4.02 -2.66 -9.36
CA THR A 149 -3.41 -1.38 -9.00
C THR A 149 -2.26 -1.03 -9.93
N HIS A 150 -1.39 -2.00 -10.21
CA HIS A 150 -0.24 -1.88 -11.09
C HIS A 150 0.23 -3.28 -11.55
N SER A 151 1.36 -3.35 -12.26
CA SER A 151 1.71 -4.55 -13.02
C SER A 151 2.92 -5.32 -12.48
N GLU A 152 3.28 -5.12 -11.23
CA GLU A 152 4.31 -5.94 -10.60
C GLU A 152 3.81 -7.36 -10.34
N THR A 153 4.73 -8.34 -10.38
CA THR A 153 4.36 -9.77 -10.38
C THR A 153 3.62 -10.17 -9.11
N GLU A 154 3.99 -9.61 -7.97
CA GLU A 154 3.39 -9.86 -6.66
C GLU A 154 1.94 -9.36 -6.55
N HIS A 155 1.50 -8.50 -7.47
CA HIS A 155 0.13 -7.98 -7.53
C HIS A 155 -0.69 -8.56 -8.67
N LEU A 156 -0.04 -8.98 -9.77
CA LEU A 156 -0.68 -9.40 -11.01
C LEU A 156 -0.55 -10.91 -11.27
N GLY A 157 0.36 -11.61 -10.61
CA GLY A 157 0.78 -12.96 -10.97
C GLY A 157 -0.33 -14.01 -11.00
N GLY A 158 -1.32 -13.90 -10.11
CA GLY A 158 -2.45 -14.82 -10.06
C GLY A 158 -3.57 -14.58 -11.08
N LEU A 159 -3.55 -13.44 -11.81
CA LEU A 159 -4.69 -12.97 -12.63
C LEU A 159 -5.07 -13.94 -13.74
N ARG A 160 -4.10 -14.38 -14.53
CA ARG A 160 -4.35 -15.23 -15.71
C ARG A 160 -5.06 -16.53 -15.34
N GLU A 161 -4.56 -17.19 -14.30
CA GLU A 161 -5.14 -18.45 -13.84
C GLU A 161 -6.49 -18.24 -13.15
N LEU A 162 -6.66 -17.14 -12.41
CA LEU A 162 -7.93 -16.77 -11.80
C LEU A 162 -9.02 -16.62 -12.86
N ILE A 163 -8.75 -15.90 -13.95
CA ILE A 163 -9.68 -15.75 -15.08
C ILE A 163 -9.95 -17.11 -15.73
N ALA A 164 -8.94 -17.94 -15.94
CA ALA A 164 -9.10 -19.25 -16.55
C ALA A 164 -10.01 -20.19 -15.73
N HIS A 165 -9.99 -20.06 -14.40
CA HIS A 165 -10.79 -20.91 -13.50
C HIS A 165 -12.21 -20.37 -13.25
N GLU A 166 -12.35 -19.05 -13.12
CA GLU A 166 -13.64 -18.44 -12.75
C GLU A 166 -14.47 -17.98 -13.96
N GLY A 167 -13.87 -17.96 -15.14
CA GLY A 167 -14.55 -17.60 -16.40
C GLY A 167 -14.58 -16.10 -16.66
N ASN A 168 -15.63 -15.64 -17.32
CA ASN A 168 -15.75 -14.26 -17.79
C ASN A 168 -16.03 -13.28 -16.64
N ILE A 169 -14.97 -12.76 -16.01
CA ILE A 169 -15.02 -11.75 -14.97
C ILE A 169 -14.48 -10.44 -15.53
N PRO A 170 -15.16 -9.29 -15.33
CA PRO A 170 -14.62 -8.02 -15.73
C PRO A 170 -13.31 -7.71 -14.97
N VAL A 171 -12.28 -7.37 -15.73
CA VAL A 171 -10.97 -6.96 -15.20
C VAL A 171 -10.73 -5.51 -15.55
N PHE A 172 -10.29 -4.73 -14.58
CA PHE A 172 -9.97 -3.32 -14.70
C PHE A 172 -8.52 -3.08 -14.35
N CYS A 173 -7.84 -2.23 -15.13
CA CYS A 173 -6.43 -1.92 -14.93
C CYS A 173 -6.14 -0.44 -15.21
N PRO A 174 -4.96 0.08 -14.80
CA PRO A 174 -4.56 1.43 -15.14
C PRO A 174 -4.41 1.65 -16.65
N GLU A 175 -4.77 2.85 -17.13
CA GLU A 175 -4.44 3.28 -18.49
C GLU A 175 -2.94 3.21 -18.74
N GLY A 176 -2.54 2.78 -19.95
CA GLY A 176 -1.13 2.62 -20.32
C GLY A 176 -0.59 1.19 -20.16
N LYS A 177 -1.27 0.33 -19.40
CA LYS A 177 -0.94 -1.10 -19.31
C LYS A 177 -1.91 -1.93 -20.15
N LYS A 178 -1.37 -2.69 -21.07
CA LYS A 178 -2.15 -3.67 -21.83
C LYS A 178 -2.20 -5.00 -21.08
N ILE A 179 -3.34 -5.28 -20.46
CA ILE A 179 -3.69 -6.60 -19.94
C ILE A 179 -4.79 -7.13 -20.86
N GLU A 180 -4.58 -8.31 -21.43
CA GLU A 180 -5.55 -8.90 -22.38
C GLU A 180 -6.91 -9.07 -21.72
N GLY A 181 -7.96 -8.57 -22.37
CA GLY A 181 -9.34 -8.62 -21.88
C GLY A 181 -9.67 -7.65 -20.75
N ALA A 182 -8.73 -6.85 -20.28
CA ALA A 182 -8.99 -5.84 -19.25
C ALA A 182 -9.42 -4.50 -19.84
N VAL A 183 -10.27 -3.78 -19.10
CA VAL A 183 -10.71 -2.42 -19.38
C VAL A 183 -9.80 -1.44 -18.67
N ALA A 184 -9.20 -0.52 -19.41
CA ALA A 184 -8.38 0.53 -18.85
C ALA A 184 -9.24 1.61 -18.16
N LEU A 185 -8.85 2.00 -16.93
CA LEU A 185 -9.53 3.03 -16.17
C LEU A 185 -8.63 4.26 -15.96
N GLY A 186 -9.16 5.41 -16.35
CA GLY A 186 -8.55 6.72 -16.14
C GLY A 186 -8.96 7.38 -14.84
N GLU A 187 -8.45 8.60 -14.63
CA GLU A 187 -8.77 9.43 -13.47
C GLU A 187 -10.26 9.65 -13.31
N GLY A 188 -10.78 9.44 -12.09
CA GLY A 188 -12.16 9.71 -11.72
C GLY A 188 -13.18 8.71 -12.24
N ALA A 189 -12.80 7.65 -12.98
CA ALA A 189 -13.73 6.61 -13.42
C ALA A 189 -14.45 5.98 -12.22
N ARG A 190 -15.78 5.76 -12.37
CA ARG A 190 -16.64 5.21 -11.32
C ARG A 190 -17.38 3.98 -11.82
N LEU A 191 -17.39 2.95 -11.01
CA LEU A 191 -18.07 1.69 -11.28
C LEU A 191 -18.89 1.28 -10.06
N THR A 192 -20.11 0.78 -10.28
CA THR A 192 -21.00 0.38 -9.20
C THR A 192 -21.19 -1.15 -9.22
N PHE A 193 -21.05 -1.75 -8.04
CA PHE A 193 -21.25 -3.17 -7.80
C PHE A 193 -22.21 -3.35 -6.60
N GLY A 194 -23.48 -3.62 -6.91
CA GLY A 194 -24.52 -3.65 -5.89
C GLY A 194 -24.61 -2.33 -5.12
N ARG A 195 -24.27 -2.35 -3.82
CA ARG A 195 -24.27 -1.15 -2.96
C ARG A 195 -22.92 -0.43 -2.90
N LEU A 196 -21.91 -0.97 -3.55
CA LEU A 196 -20.54 -0.44 -3.52
C LEU A 196 -20.23 0.38 -4.75
N GLU A 197 -19.54 1.47 -4.58
CA GLU A 197 -18.96 2.25 -5.66
C GLU A 197 -17.42 2.18 -5.56
N VAL A 198 -16.77 1.92 -6.69
CA VAL A 198 -15.31 1.99 -6.83
C VAL A 198 -14.97 3.19 -7.71
N ARG A 199 -14.18 4.12 -7.18
CA ARG A 199 -13.65 5.28 -7.89
C ARG A 199 -12.15 5.15 -8.09
N THR A 200 -11.68 5.39 -9.31
CA THR A 200 -10.27 5.36 -9.70
C THR A 200 -9.59 6.70 -9.43
N LEU A 201 -8.38 6.64 -8.90
CA LEU A 201 -7.42 7.74 -8.83
C LEU A 201 -6.15 7.32 -9.56
N LYS A 202 -5.71 8.05 -10.58
CA LYS A 202 -4.41 7.83 -11.22
C LYS A 202 -3.31 8.30 -10.29
N THR A 203 -2.40 7.41 -9.93
CA THR A 203 -1.32 7.66 -8.97
C THR A 203 0.04 7.18 -9.49
N PRO A 204 0.48 7.63 -10.69
CA PRO A 204 1.81 7.28 -11.17
C PRO A 204 2.89 7.84 -10.24
N GLY A 205 4.01 7.14 -10.13
CA GLY A 205 5.14 7.56 -9.30
C GLY A 205 6.05 6.42 -8.93
N ASN A 206 5.54 5.39 -8.27
CA ASN A 206 6.24 4.12 -8.13
C ASN A 206 6.48 3.50 -9.51
N CYS A 207 5.43 3.25 -10.27
CA CYS A 207 5.48 2.86 -11.68
C CYS A 207 4.62 3.79 -12.55
N GLU A 208 4.74 3.72 -13.88
CA GLU A 208 4.01 4.62 -14.76
C GLU A 208 2.51 4.36 -14.77
N PRO A 209 2.02 3.16 -15.09
CA PRO A 209 0.61 2.87 -14.99
C PRO A 209 0.29 2.36 -13.58
N HIS A 210 -0.17 3.27 -12.73
CA HIS A 210 -0.62 2.97 -11.37
C HIS A 210 -1.94 3.67 -11.05
N ASN A 211 -2.87 2.93 -10.44
CA ASN A 211 -4.12 3.45 -9.90
C ASN A 211 -4.28 3.08 -8.43
N CYS A 212 -4.69 4.03 -7.62
CA CYS A 212 -5.40 3.76 -6.38
C CYS A 212 -6.91 3.63 -6.63
N TYR A 213 -7.62 2.92 -5.76
CA TYR A 213 -9.06 2.76 -5.84
C TYR A 213 -9.71 3.14 -4.52
N ILE A 214 -10.76 3.97 -4.59
CA ILE A 214 -11.58 4.32 -3.42
C ILE A 214 -12.86 3.51 -3.49
N VAL A 215 -13.14 2.75 -2.44
CA VAL A 215 -14.39 2.00 -2.27
C VAL A 215 -15.25 2.69 -1.24
N THR A 216 -16.49 2.95 -1.60
CA THR A 216 -17.53 3.55 -0.74
C THR A 216 -18.81 2.77 -0.84
N ALA A 217 -19.71 3.01 0.13
CA ALA A 217 -21.10 2.59 0.05
C ALA A 217 -21.98 3.86 0.08
N PRO A 218 -22.46 4.36 -1.08
CA PRO A 218 -23.19 5.63 -1.15
C PRO A 218 -24.42 5.72 -0.25
N ALA A 219 -25.02 4.57 0.09
CA ALA A 219 -26.15 4.50 1.03
C ALA A 219 -25.73 4.71 2.51
N ALA A 220 -24.44 4.73 2.80
CA ALA A 220 -23.88 4.97 4.13
C ALA A 220 -22.82 6.11 4.07
N PRO A 221 -23.21 7.34 3.79
CA PRO A 221 -22.29 8.44 3.46
C PRO A 221 -21.38 8.86 4.63
N THR A 222 -21.71 8.50 5.86
CA THR A 222 -20.92 8.78 7.07
C THR A 222 -19.95 7.66 7.42
N ALA A 223 -20.03 6.51 6.72
CA ALA A 223 -19.12 5.39 6.95
C ALA A 223 -17.73 5.68 6.37
N ALA A 224 -16.72 5.03 6.93
CA ALA A 224 -15.34 5.18 6.48
C ALA A 224 -15.18 4.67 5.05
N PRO A 225 -14.58 5.46 4.14
CA PRO A 225 -14.13 4.95 2.84
C PRO A 225 -12.95 3.99 3.00
N LEU A 226 -12.71 3.16 1.98
CA LEU A 226 -11.50 2.37 1.84
C LEU A 226 -10.68 2.89 0.66
N LEU A 227 -9.41 3.18 0.88
CA LEU A 227 -8.43 3.42 -0.17
C LEU A 227 -7.57 2.16 -0.37
N VAL A 228 -7.68 1.50 -1.50
CA VAL A 228 -6.67 0.54 -1.94
C VAL A 228 -5.57 1.33 -2.62
N SER A 229 -4.43 1.47 -1.96
CA SER A 229 -3.36 2.39 -2.37
C SER A 229 -2.32 1.76 -3.28
N GLY A 230 -2.33 0.42 -3.46
CA GLY A 230 -1.22 -0.24 -4.13
C GLY A 230 0.11 0.23 -3.54
N ASP A 231 1.08 0.50 -4.40
CA ASP A 231 2.42 0.92 -4.01
C ASP A 231 2.61 2.45 -4.05
N THR A 232 1.57 3.19 -3.64
CA THR A 232 1.68 4.64 -3.46
C THR A 232 1.91 5.01 -2.00
N LEU A 233 1.07 4.51 -1.08
CA LEU A 233 1.09 4.85 0.34
C LEU A 233 1.06 3.59 1.18
N PHE A 234 2.02 3.44 2.09
CA PHE A 234 2.11 2.37 3.09
C PHE A 234 1.95 2.91 4.50
N ALA A 235 1.69 2.02 5.47
CA ALA A 235 1.77 2.38 6.87
C ALA A 235 3.23 2.74 7.22
N GLY A 236 3.46 3.99 7.61
CA GLY A 236 4.78 4.50 7.96
C GLY A 236 5.74 4.69 6.80
N SER A 237 5.31 4.55 5.56
CA SER A 237 6.17 4.71 4.40
C SER A 237 5.41 5.06 3.12
N ALA A 238 6.14 5.11 2.03
CA ALA A 238 5.66 5.28 0.67
C ALA A 238 6.33 4.28 -0.27
N GLY A 239 5.77 4.07 -1.44
CA GLY A 239 6.42 3.28 -2.48
C GLY A 239 7.77 3.86 -2.91
N THR A 240 8.60 3.05 -3.54
CA THR A 240 9.84 3.52 -4.13
C THR A 240 9.53 4.23 -5.46
N ALA A 241 10.15 5.38 -5.69
CA ALA A 241 9.92 6.18 -6.90
C ALA A 241 10.71 5.65 -8.11
N PHE A 242 10.41 4.44 -8.57
CA PHE A 242 11.10 3.86 -9.72
C PHE A 242 10.81 4.60 -11.03
N TYR A 243 9.61 5.17 -11.16
CA TYR A 243 9.23 5.90 -12.37
C TYR A 243 9.46 7.41 -12.25
N ASN A 244 8.85 8.08 -11.25
CA ASN A 244 8.95 9.53 -11.12
C ASN A 244 8.68 10.00 -9.68
N ARG A 245 9.67 10.61 -9.08
CA ARG A 245 9.65 11.08 -7.69
C ARG A 245 8.64 12.19 -7.45
N GLU A 246 8.62 13.20 -8.33
CA GLU A 246 7.73 14.35 -8.16
C GLU A 246 6.26 13.93 -8.27
N LYS A 247 5.96 12.99 -9.19
CA LYS A 247 4.61 12.42 -9.31
C LYS A 247 4.22 11.61 -8.08
N LEU A 248 5.13 10.79 -7.54
CA LEU A 248 4.84 10.04 -6.31
C LEU A 248 4.56 10.97 -5.14
N SER A 249 5.42 11.95 -4.89
CA SER A 249 5.26 12.96 -3.84
C SER A 249 3.95 13.74 -4.00
N SER A 250 3.66 14.23 -5.21
CA SER A 250 2.42 14.95 -5.51
C SER A 250 1.18 14.10 -5.25
N ASN A 251 1.21 12.81 -5.61
CA ASN A 251 0.09 11.90 -5.36
C ASN A 251 -0.07 11.57 -3.88
N LEU A 252 1.02 11.39 -3.12
CA LEU A 252 0.97 11.24 -1.66
C LEU A 252 0.29 12.44 -1.00
N HIS A 253 0.75 13.66 -1.31
CA HIS A 253 0.15 14.88 -0.79
C HIS A 253 -1.34 14.99 -1.18
N ARG A 254 -1.68 14.68 -2.43
CA ARG A 254 -3.08 14.70 -2.90
C ARG A 254 -3.96 13.74 -2.09
N LEU A 255 -3.53 12.47 -1.95
CA LEU A 255 -4.29 11.48 -1.19
C LEU A 255 -4.51 11.92 0.26
N LEU A 256 -3.46 12.43 0.89
CA LEU A 256 -3.52 12.87 2.28
C LEU A 256 -4.32 14.17 2.45
N ALA A 257 -4.32 15.08 1.47
CA ALA A 257 -5.09 16.33 1.55
C ALA A 257 -6.58 16.12 1.27
N GLU A 258 -6.92 15.31 0.26
CA GLU A 258 -8.30 15.23 -0.25
C GLU A 258 -9.16 14.18 0.48
N LEU A 259 -8.56 13.11 1.03
CA LEU A 259 -9.34 12.03 1.62
C LEU A 259 -9.71 12.33 3.08
N PRO A 260 -10.89 11.90 3.53
CA PRO A 260 -11.29 12.01 4.95
C PRO A 260 -10.29 11.31 5.89
N GLU A 261 -10.10 11.84 7.08
CA GLU A 261 -9.22 11.24 8.10
C GLU A 261 -9.62 9.81 8.48
N THR A 262 -10.92 9.51 8.40
CA THR A 262 -11.47 8.18 8.69
C THR A 262 -11.21 7.16 7.59
N THR A 263 -10.69 7.58 6.41
CA THR A 263 -10.42 6.65 5.31
C THR A 263 -9.43 5.58 5.75
N VAL A 264 -9.84 4.33 5.64
CA VAL A 264 -8.97 3.17 5.84
C VAL A 264 -8.07 3.02 4.62
N VAL A 265 -6.79 2.81 4.83
CA VAL A 265 -5.81 2.56 3.77
C VAL A 265 -5.44 1.09 3.73
N ALA A 266 -5.62 0.47 2.57
CA ALA A 266 -5.26 -0.91 2.25
C ALA A 266 -4.09 -0.89 1.26
N PRO A 267 -2.84 -0.96 1.76
CA PRO A 267 -1.64 -0.80 0.95
C PRO A 267 -1.24 -2.08 0.20
N GLY A 268 -0.45 -1.95 -0.87
CA GLY A 268 0.16 -3.09 -1.56
C GLY A 268 1.09 -3.91 -0.67
N HIS A 269 1.72 -3.26 0.30
CA HIS A 269 2.62 -3.89 1.28
C HIS A 269 2.36 -3.39 2.69
N GLY A 270 2.69 -4.24 3.68
CA GLY A 270 2.56 -3.88 5.10
C GLY A 270 1.13 -3.95 5.64
N PRO A 271 0.88 -3.37 6.84
CA PRO A 271 -0.41 -3.43 7.52
C PRO A 271 -1.40 -2.37 7.03
N LEU A 272 -2.69 -2.58 7.33
CA LEU A 272 -3.72 -1.56 7.16
C LEU A 272 -3.42 -0.35 8.05
N THR A 273 -3.80 0.84 7.58
CA THR A 273 -3.69 2.08 8.33
C THR A 273 -4.86 3.03 8.02
N THR A 274 -4.76 4.29 8.40
CA THR A 274 -5.76 5.33 8.09
C THR A 274 -5.09 6.60 7.61
N ILE A 275 -5.81 7.41 6.84
CA ILE A 275 -5.32 8.74 6.41
C ILE A 275 -4.94 9.62 7.61
N LYS A 276 -5.71 9.55 8.72
CA LYS A 276 -5.36 10.28 9.95
C LYS A 276 -3.99 9.86 10.49
N ASN A 277 -3.74 8.54 10.55
CA ASN A 277 -2.48 8.03 11.07
C ASN A 277 -1.30 8.46 10.20
N GLU A 278 -1.44 8.33 8.89
CA GLU A 278 -0.38 8.67 7.95
C GLU A 278 -0.10 10.18 7.89
N ARG A 279 -1.11 11.04 8.02
CA ARG A 279 -0.91 12.48 8.19
C ARG A 279 -0.06 12.82 9.42
N SER A 280 -0.23 12.07 10.50
CA SER A 280 0.42 12.35 11.79
C SER A 280 1.83 11.77 11.89
N PHE A 281 2.04 10.58 11.33
CA PHE A 281 3.23 9.78 11.62
C PHE A 281 4.00 9.28 10.39
N ASN A 282 3.48 9.39 9.16
CA ASN A 282 4.27 8.95 8.02
C ASN A 282 5.52 9.83 7.85
N PRO A 283 6.73 9.26 7.79
CA PRO A 283 7.97 10.04 7.62
C PRO A 283 8.00 10.89 6.36
N PHE A 284 7.38 10.45 5.27
CA PHE A 284 7.38 11.14 3.98
C PHE A 284 6.31 12.24 3.84
N VAL A 285 5.65 12.59 4.93
CA VAL A 285 4.56 13.58 4.97
C VAL A 285 4.91 14.73 5.90
N PHE A 286 4.93 15.93 5.34
CA PHE A 286 5.09 17.20 6.04
C PHE A 286 3.84 18.07 5.91
#